data_ddf726ca8a83d140aa8234d34a1f123e
#
_entry.id   ddf726ca8a83d140aa8234d34a1f123e
#
_cell.length_a   1.000
_cell.length_b   1.000
_cell.length_c   1.000
_cell.angle_alpha   90.00
_cell.angle_beta   90.00
_cell.angle_gamma   90.00
#
_symmetry.space_group_name_H-M   'P 1'
#
loop_
_entity.id
_entity.type
_entity.pdbx_description
1 polymer ?
#
loop_
_entity_poly.entity_id
_entity_poly.type
_entity_poly.pdbx_seq_one_letter_code
_entity_poly.pdbx_strand_id
1 'polypeptide(L)'
;MLFVIILLIIKEFTRMQPVKFIGVARHRLTVDGEGVTTLAAFWGCPLNCAYCLNPQCNRADAYLVMHTPQSLYEYVKVDQLYFLATGGGVTFGGGEPLLNVEFIRSFRELCGPHWNLTLETSLNVPSALFEKSLDVVDHYIVDVKDMNEAIYKAYTEQDAGQMLSNLRRLADLGLQERVVVRLPLIEQYNTEADVEKSAERLTAMGFTHLDRFKYKTDVEK
;
A
#
# COMPACT_ATOMS: atom_id res chain seq x y z
N MET A 1 23.58 31.72 -2.45
CA MET A 1 23.34 30.46 -3.17
C MET A 1 22.49 29.47 -2.36
N LEU A 2 22.83 29.15 -1.12
CA LEU A 2 22.07 28.23 -0.26
C LEU A 2 20.61 28.69 0.00
N PHE A 3 20.40 29.97 0.23
CA PHE A 3 19.07 30.56 0.51
C PHE A 3 18.11 30.50 -0.71
N VAL A 4 18.65 30.60 -1.92
CA VAL A 4 17.87 30.46 -3.16
C VAL A 4 17.50 29.00 -3.43
N ILE A 5 18.37 28.06 -3.09
CA ILE A 5 18.08 26.61 -3.19
C ILE A 5 17.01 26.22 -2.18
N ILE A 6 17.10 26.71 -0.93
CA ILE A 6 16.08 26.48 0.11
C ILE A 6 14.73 27.07 -0.32
N LEU A 7 14.70 28.28 -0.88
CA LEU A 7 13.46 28.90 -1.40
C LEU A 7 12.89 28.17 -2.61
N LEU A 8 13.71 27.56 -3.47
CA LEU A 8 13.27 26.76 -4.59
C LEU A 8 12.69 25.41 -4.11
N ILE A 9 13.34 24.76 -3.15
CA ILE A 9 12.85 23.54 -2.51
C ILE A 9 11.52 23.81 -1.81
N ILE A 10 11.41 24.89 -1.02
CA ILE A 10 10.16 25.28 -0.36
C ILE A 10 9.06 25.61 -1.39
N LYS A 11 9.39 26.21 -2.54
CA LYS A 11 8.42 26.49 -3.62
C LYS A 11 7.96 25.23 -4.35
N GLU A 12 8.79 24.20 -4.49
CA GLU A 12 8.36 22.91 -5.05
C GLU A 12 7.44 22.16 -4.06
N PHE A 13 7.77 22.17 -2.77
CA PHE A 13 6.94 21.59 -1.71
C PHE A 13 5.54 22.22 -1.62
N THR A 14 5.42 23.54 -1.82
CA THR A 14 4.13 24.23 -1.81
C THR A 14 3.28 24.02 -3.07
N ARG A 15 3.77 23.27 -4.06
CA ARG A 15 3.10 23.11 -5.36
C ARG A 15 2.41 21.77 -5.60
N MET A 16 2.57 20.77 -4.70
CA MET A 16 1.83 19.53 -4.91
C MET A 16 0.34 19.77 -4.75
N GLN A 17 -0.39 19.39 -5.79
CA GLN A 17 -1.85 19.44 -5.77
C GLN A 17 -2.37 18.44 -4.73
N PRO A 18 -3.47 18.78 -4.04
CA PRO A 18 -4.09 17.83 -3.13
C PRO A 18 -4.51 16.56 -3.85
N VAL A 19 -4.28 15.42 -3.19
CA VAL A 19 -4.65 14.09 -3.67
C VAL A 19 -5.89 13.61 -2.92
N LYS A 20 -6.69 12.79 -3.58
CA LYS A 20 -7.94 12.25 -3.08
C LYS A 20 -7.72 11.05 -2.16
N PHE A 21 -8.34 11.08 -0.98
CA PHE A 21 -8.38 9.97 -0.03
C PHE A 21 -9.83 9.59 0.25
N ILE A 22 -10.07 8.31 0.44
CA ILE A 22 -11.36 7.80 0.95
C ILE A 22 -11.48 7.97 2.45
N GLY A 23 -10.37 8.21 3.15
CA GLY A 23 -10.32 8.51 4.57
C GLY A 23 -8.93 8.37 5.16
N VAL A 24 -8.80 8.84 6.41
CA VAL A 24 -7.61 8.66 7.25
C VAL A 24 -8.06 8.11 8.60
N ALA A 25 -7.64 6.89 8.93
CA ALA A 25 -7.99 6.20 10.17
C ALA A 25 -6.78 6.12 11.10
N ARG A 26 -6.83 6.85 12.20
CA ARG A 26 -5.75 6.94 13.22
C ARG A 26 -5.85 5.82 14.26
N HIS A 27 -4.75 5.58 14.97
CA HIS A 27 -4.66 4.64 16.10
C HIS A 27 -5.05 3.21 15.76
N ARG A 28 -4.57 2.71 14.64
CA ARG A 28 -4.73 1.32 14.26
C ARG A 28 -3.64 0.48 14.93
N LEU A 29 -4.01 -0.69 15.44
CA LEU A 29 -3.11 -1.54 16.20
C LEU A 29 -2.88 -2.86 15.46
N THR A 30 -1.67 -3.15 15.05
CA THR A 30 -1.21 -4.43 14.47
C THR A 30 -1.99 -4.94 13.24
N VAL A 31 -2.83 -4.11 12.63
CA VAL A 31 -3.63 -4.50 11.45
C VAL A 31 -2.94 -4.10 10.15
N ASP A 32 -2.35 -2.92 10.13
CA ASP A 32 -1.78 -2.31 8.93
C ASP A 32 -0.27 -2.03 9.10
N GLY A 33 0.46 -2.94 9.73
CA GLY A 33 1.89 -2.81 10.05
C GLY A 33 2.17 -2.98 11.54
N GLU A 34 3.41 -2.75 11.94
CA GLU A 34 3.85 -2.86 13.33
C GLU A 34 3.49 -1.62 14.15
N GLY A 35 3.29 -1.83 15.46
CA GLY A 35 3.02 -0.76 16.42
C GLY A 35 1.68 -0.06 16.20
N VAL A 36 1.64 1.22 16.59
CA VAL A 36 0.50 2.10 16.35
C VAL A 36 0.66 2.76 14.99
N THR A 37 -0.32 2.58 14.11
CA THR A 37 -0.28 3.14 12.76
C THR A 37 -1.46 4.06 12.48
N THR A 38 -1.31 4.89 11.46
CA THR A 38 -2.40 5.62 10.81
C THR A 38 -2.54 5.13 9.39
N LEU A 39 -3.71 4.62 9.02
CA LEU A 39 -4.03 4.27 7.64
C LEU A 39 -4.49 5.52 6.89
N ALA A 40 -3.71 5.93 5.88
CA ALA A 40 -4.07 6.95 4.91
C ALA A 40 -4.53 6.25 3.62
N ALA A 41 -5.84 6.18 3.43
CA ALA A 41 -6.46 5.39 2.39
C ALA A 41 -6.73 6.23 1.13
N PHE A 42 -5.93 6.02 0.08
CA PHE A 42 -6.07 6.72 -1.20
C PHE A 42 -7.33 6.30 -1.97
N TRP A 43 -7.84 7.21 -2.77
CA TRP A 43 -8.81 6.94 -3.81
C TRP A 43 -8.11 6.54 -5.11
N GLY A 44 -8.70 5.61 -5.86
CA GLY A 44 -8.20 5.09 -7.12
C GLY A 44 -7.50 3.74 -6.96
N CYS A 45 -7.92 2.76 -7.75
CA CYS A 45 -7.32 1.43 -7.81
C CYS A 45 -7.41 0.90 -9.25
N PRO A 46 -6.36 0.26 -9.77
CA PRO A 46 -6.42 -0.36 -11.11
C PRO A 46 -7.22 -1.66 -11.12
N LEU A 47 -7.45 -2.28 -9.93
CA LEU A 47 -8.18 -3.53 -9.80
C LEU A 47 -9.68 -3.28 -9.61
N ASN A 48 -10.49 -4.25 -10.05
CA ASN A 48 -11.93 -4.32 -9.81
C ASN A 48 -12.31 -5.61 -9.05
N CYS A 49 -11.71 -5.79 -7.86
CA CYS A 49 -11.90 -7.00 -7.05
C CYS A 49 -13.36 -7.24 -6.71
N ALA A 50 -13.86 -8.46 -6.91
CA ALA A 50 -15.26 -8.83 -6.69
C ALA A 50 -15.76 -8.56 -5.26
N TYR A 51 -14.89 -8.75 -4.25
CA TYR A 51 -15.19 -8.50 -2.82
C TYR A 51 -14.27 -7.40 -2.27
N CYS A 52 -14.19 -6.25 -2.96
CA CYS A 52 -13.37 -5.14 -2.50
C CYS A 52 -13.87 -4.58 -1.17
N LEU A 53 -13.00 -4.50 -0.15
CA LEU A 53 -13.33 -3.92 1.16
C LEU A 53 -13.49 -2.38 1.10
N ASN A 54 -12.96 -1.77 0.04
CA ASN A 54 -13.01 -0.33 -0.19
C ASN A 54 -13.64 -0.01 -1.56
N PRO A 55 -14.89 -0.43 -1.84
CA PRO A 55 -15.51 -0.27 -3.17
C PRO A 55 -15.62 1.21 -3.58
N GLN A 56 -15.64 2.13 -2.61
CA GLN A 56 -15.63 3.58 -2.84
C GLN A 56 -14.34 4.09 -3.51
N CYS A 57 -13.27 3.30 -3.55
CA CYS A 57 -12.01 3.69 -4.20
C CYS A 57 -12.16 3.99 -5.69
N ASN A 58 -13.14 3.35 -6.36
CA ASN A 58 -13.38 3.50 -7.80
C ASN A 58 -14.74 4.16 -8.12
N ARG A 59 -15.45 4.66 -7.09
CA ARG A 59 -16.75 5.30 -7.28
C ARG A 59 -16.61 6.82 -7.44
N ALA A 60 -17.25 7.37 -8.46
CA ALA A 60 -17.22 8.81 -8.75
C ALA A 60 -18.01 9.65 -7.71
N ASP A 61 -18.99 9.04 -7.05
CA ASP A 61 -19.88 9.66 -6.03
C ASP A 61 -19.36 9.45 -4.58
N ALA A 62 -18.15 8.90 -4.42
CA ALA A 62 -17.59 8.67 -3.10
C ALA A 62 -17.33 9.99 -2.34
N TYR A 63 -17.58 9.98 -1.03
CA TYR A 63 -17.11 11.07 -0.17
C TYR A 63 -15.59 11.00 -0.07
N LEU A 64 -14.92 12.08 -0.44
CA LEU A 64 -13.46 12.16 -0.50
C LEU A 64 -12.93 13.31 0.34
N VAL A 65 -11.83 13.07 1.02
CA VAL A 65 -11.03 14.11 1.66
C VAL A 65 -9.79 14.41 0.83
N MET A 66 -9.37 15.66 0.85
CA MET A 66 -8.24 16.13 0.04
C MET A 66 -7.08 16.49 0.94
N HIS A 67 -5.91 15.90 0.68
CA HIS A 67 -4.68 16.25 1.39
C HIS A 67 -3.55 16.55 0.43
N THR A 68 -2.75 17.55 0.75
CA THR A 68 -1.36 17.66 0.30
C THR A 68 -0.47 16.84 1.25
N PRO A 69 0.77 16.48 0.88
CA PRO A 69 1.71 15.83 1.82
C PRO A 69 1.85 16.61 3.12
N GLN A 70 1.96 17.94 3.03
CA GLN A 70 2.05 18.82 4.21
C GLN A 70 0.79 18.75 5.08
N SER A 71 -0.41 18.85 4.51
CA SER A 71 -1.64 18.84 5.30
C SER A 71 -1.90 17.47 5.95
N LEU A 72 -1.53 16.37 5.30
CA LEU A 72 -1.59 15.04 5.90
C LEU A 72 -0.58 14.92 7.04
N TYR A 73 0.66 15.37 6.84
CA TYR A 73 1.68 15.36 7.89
C TYR A 73 1.21 16.14 9.12
N GLU A 74 0.70 17.37 8.95
CA GLU A 74 0.16 18.18 10.04
C GLU A 74 -0.99 17.49 10.78
N TYR A 75 -1.84 16.75 10.03
CA TYR A 75 -2.96 16.03 10.60
C TYR A 75 -2.53 14.83 11.46
N VAL A 76 -1.48 14.09 11.05
CA VAL A 76 -1.05 12.85 11.73
C VAL A 76 0.09 13.04 12.71
N LYS A 77 0.86 14.15 12.63
CA LYS A 77 2.03 14.37 13.50
C LYS A 77 1.69 14.46 15.00
N VAL A 78 0.43 14.69 15.33
CA VAL A 78 -0.04 14.68 16.72
C VAL A 78 0.13 13.30 17.39
N ASP A 79 0.24 12.25 16.57
CA ASP A 79 0.42 10.85 16.99
C ASP A 79 1.90 10.42 17.02
N GLN A 80 2.85 11.30 16.70
CA GLN A 80 4.26 10.95 16.56
C GLN A 80 4.84 10.23 17.78
N LEU A 81 4.40 10.58 19.00
CA LEU A 81 4.87 9.91 20.22
C LEU A 81 4.48 8.42 20.24
N TYR A 82 3.28 8.07 19.75
CA TYR A 82 2.86 6.68 19.61
C TYR A 82 3.70 5.97 18.55
N PHE A 83 3.95 6.62 17.40
CA PHE A 83 4.79 6.05 16.35
C PHE A 83 6.20 5.76 16.85
N LEU A 84 6.85 6.74 17.49
CA LEU A 84 8.21 6.58 18.02
C LEU A 84 8.29 5.55 19.14
N ALA A 85 7.26 5.48 20.01
CA ALA A 85 7.26 4.55 21.15
C ALA A 85 7.01 3.09 20.75
N THR A 86 6.35 2.84 19.61
CA THR A 86 5.91 1.51 19.21
C THR A 86 6.56 1.00 17.92
N GLY A 87 7.41 1.80 17.27
CA GLY A 87 7.93 1.47 15.93
C GLY A 87 6.86 1.56 14.83
N GLY A 88 5.78 2.30 15.07
CA GLY A 88 4.70 2.50 14.12
C GLY A 88 4.95 3.67 13.15
N GLY A 89 3.86 4.14 12.52
CA GLY A 89 3.93 5.23 11.56
C GLY A 89 2.70 5.35 10.68
N VAL A 90 2.90 5.56 9.38
CA VAL A 90 1.80 5.74 8.43
C VAL A 90 1.77 4.60 7.42
N THR A 91 0.61 3.96 7.30
CA THR A 91 0.34 2.99 6.25
C THR A 91 -0.48 3.65 5.15
N PHE A 92 0.04 3.60 3.95
CA PHE A 92 -0.66 4.05 2.76
C PHE A 92 -1.34 2.85 2.08
N GLY A 93 -2.65 2.93 1.87
CA GLY A 93 -3.46 1.84 1.32
C GLY A 93 -4.79 2.36 0.77
N GLY A 94 -5.86 1.60 0.96
CA GLY A 94 -7.22 1.93 0.54
C GLY A 94 -7.50 1.47 -0.89
N GLY A 95 -7.21 2.31 -1.89
CA GLY A 95 -7.05 1.94 -3.28
C GLY A 95 -5.64 1.39 -3.54
N GLU A 96 -4.99 1.80 -4.63
CA GLU A 96 -3.61 1.43 -4.91
C GLU A 96 -2.68 2.62 -4.60
N PRO A 97 -1.90 2.58 -3.50
CA PRO A 97 -1.08 3.70 -3.07
C PRO A 97 0.05 4.04 -4.05
N LEU A 98 0.57 3.06 -4.79
CA LEU A 98 1.63 3.27 -5.77
C LEU A 98 1.24 4.20 -6.93
N LEU A 99 -0.06 4.40 -7.19
CA LEU A 99 -0.54 5.43 -8.13
C LEU A 99 -0.21 6.85 -7.66
N ASN A 100 0.04 7.02 -6.35
CA ASN A 100 0.35 8.29 -5.72
C ASN A 100 1.76 8.29 -5.09
N VAL A 101 2.71 7.57 -5.67
CA VAL A 101 4.05 7.39 -5.09
C VAL A 101 4.80 8.72 -4.89
N GLU A 102 4.61 9.72 -5.75
CA GLU A 102 5.21 11.05 -5.57
C GLU A 102 4.69 11.78 -4.33
N PHE A 103 3.41 11.59 -3.99
CA PHE A 103 2.86 12.08 -2.73
C PHE A 103 3.58 11.43 -1.54
N ILE A 104 3.78 10.11 -1.59
CA ILE A 104 4.43 9.34 -0.52
C ILE A 104 5.90 9.76 -0.37
N ARG A 105 6.61 10.00 -1.47
CA ARG A 105 7.98 10.53 -1.48
C ARG A 105 8.05 11.88 -0.77
N SER A 106 7.17 12.81 -1.15
CA SER A 106 7.09 14.13 -0.51
C SER A 106 6.67 14.05 0.97
N PHE A 107 5.83 13.09 1.34
CA PHE A 107 5.47 12.85 2.73
C PHE A 107 6.66 12.31 3.54
N ARG A 108 7.49 11.42 2.97
CA ARG A 108 8.73 10.92 3.59
C ARG A 108 9.70 12.05 3.92
N GLU A 109 9.84 13.02 3.03
CA GLU A 109 10.71 14.19 3.26
C GLU A 109 10.24 15.02 4.47
N LEU A 110 8.92 15.06 4.73
CA LEU A 110 8.35 15.77 5.86
C LEU A 110 8.48 15.02 7.20
N CYS A 111 8.18 13.70 7.20
CA CYS A 111 8.20 12.91 8.43
C CYS A 111 9.59 12.41 8.80
N GLY A 112 10.56 12.46 7.88
CA GLY A 112 11.91 11.95 8.10
C GLY A 112 11.97 10.42 8.26
N PRO A 113 13.10 9.87 8.74
CA PRO A 113 13.34 8.43 8.79
C PRO A 113 12.77 7.74 10.04
N HIS A 114 12.23 8.48 11.00
CA HIS A 114 11.85 7.93 12.30
C HIS A 114 10.44 7.33 12.34
N TRP A 115 9.61 7.63 11.35
CA TRP A 115 8.30 6.99 11.20
C TRP A 115 8.39 5.88 10.17
N ASN A 116 7.86 4.72 10.49
CA ASN A 116 7.73 3.68 9.50
C ASN A 116 6.66 4.04 8.47
N LEU A 117 7.02 3.96 7.19
CA LEU A 117 6.05 4.07 6.09
C LEU A 117 5.83 2.67 5.50
N THR A 118 4.59 2.23 5.55
CA THR A 118 4.16 0.93 5.02
C THR A 118 3.26 1.15 3.81
N LEU A 119 3.40 0.34 2.76
CA LEU A 119 2.46 0.27 1.65
C LEU A 119 1.62 -0.99 1.73
N GLU A 120 0.30 -0.85 1.75
CA GLU A 120 -0.66 -1.92 1.52
C GLU A 120 -1.06 -1.88 0.04
N THR A 121 -0.51 -2.77 -0.77
CA THR A 121 -0.52 -2.69 -2.24
C THR A 121 -0.81 -4.03 -2.90
N SER A 122 -1.42 -4.00 -4.07
CA SER A 122 -1.52 -5.16 -4.95
C SER A 122 -0.28 -5.39 -5.81
N LEU A 123 0.66 -4.44 -5.85
CA LEU A 123 1.78 -4.36 -6.80
C LEU A 123 1.37 -4.38 -8.28
N ASN A 124 0.09 -4.32 -8.62
CA ASN A 124 -0.36 -4.38 -10.01
C ASN A 124 -0.36 -2.99 -10.67
N VAL A 125 0.83 -2.43 -10.75
CA VAL A 125 1.12 -1.11 -11.33
C VAL A 125 2.37 -1.20 -12.24
N PRO A 126 2.55 -0.24 -13.15
CA PRO A 126 3.79 -0.14 -13.92
C PRO A 126 5.04 -0.13 -13.02
N SER A 127 6.06 -0.92 -13.37
CA SER A 127 7.29 -1.06 -12.56
C SER A 127 7.96 0.28 -12.27
N ALA A 128 7.84 1.26 -13.16
CA ALA A 128 8.37 2.61 -12.95
C ALA A 128 7.74 3.34 -11.73
N LEU A 129 6.49 3.04 -11.37
CA LEU A 129 5.86 3.57 -10.16
C LEU A 129 6.34 2.82 -8.91
N PHE A 130 6.42 1.49 -9.01
CA PHE A 130 6.91 0.65 -7.93
C PHE A 130 8.36 0.99 -7.57
N GLU A 131 9.28 1.11 -8.54
CA GLU A 131 10.70 1.44 -8.32
C GLU A 131 10.87 2.74 -7.50
N LYS A 132 9.99 3.72 -7.69
CA LYS A 132 10.01 4.98 -6.94
C LYS A 132 9.66 4.84 -5.45
N SER A 133 9.11 3.71 -5.03
CA SER A 133 8.79 3.47 -3.62
C SER A 133 9.96 2.88 -2.82
N LEU A 134 10.94 2.28 -3.49
CA LEU A 134 11.97 1.45 -2.87
C LEU A 134 12.88 2.18 -1.85
N ASP A 135 13.11 3.46 -2.08
CA ASP A 135 13.97 4.32 -1.25
C ASP A 135 13.21 5.13 -0.19
N VAL A 136 11.87 5.09 -0.20
CA VAL A 136 11.05 5.91 0.71
C VAL A 136 10.12 5.12 1.61
N VAL A 137 9.88 3.83 1.30
CA VAL A 137 9.01 2.93 2.05
C VAL A 137 9.83 1.94 2.86
N ASP A 138 9.44 1.71 4.11
CA ASP A 138 10.15 0.77 4.99
C ASP A 138 9.61 -0.66 4.85
N HIS A 139 8.28 -0.82 4.74
CA HIS A 139 7.61 -2.12 4.70
C HIS A 139 6.54 -2.18 3.62
N TYR A 140 6.28 -3.38 3.14
CA TYR A 140 5.22 -3.69 2.19
C TYR A 140 4.27 -4.74 2.75
N ILE A 141 2.99 -4.52 2.65
CA ILE A 141 1.94 -5.52 2.81
C ILE A 141 1.38 -5.76 1.41
N VAL A 142 1.74 -6.90 0.83
CA VAL A 142 1.39 -7.21 -0.55
C VAL A 142 0.19 -8.14 -0.59
N ASP A 143 -0.90 -7.64 -1.11
CA ASP A 143 -2.14 -8.41 -1.33
C ASP A 143 -2.04 -9.26 -2.60
N VAL A 144 -1.47 -10.44 -2.52
CA VAL A 144 -1.46 -11.43 -3.61
C VAL A 144 -2.78 -12.18 -3.58
N LYS A 145 -3.69 -11.82 -4.49
CA LYS A 145 -5.04 -12.45 -4.53
C LYS A 145 -4.98 -13.93 -4.90
N ASP A 146 -4.13 -14.28 -5.87
CA ASP A 146 -3.71 -15.64 -6.21
C ASP A 146 -2.49 -15.58 -7.11
N MET A 147 -1.62 -16.62 -7.06
CA MET A 147 -0.48 -16.76 -7.98
C MET A 147 -0.87 -17.48 -9.29
N ASN A 148 -2.07 -18.02 -9.38
CA ASN A 148 -2.67 -18.53 -10.61
C ASN A 148 -3.30 -17.36 -11.37
N GLU A 149 -2.78 -17.06 -12.56
CA GLU A 149 -3.20 -15.91 -13.36
C GLU A 149 -4.69 -15.97 -13.77
N ALA A 150 -5.25 -17.16 -13.98
CA ALA A 150 -6.66 -17.30 -14.31
C ALA A 150 -7.57 -16.96 -13.12
N ILE A 151 -7.20 -17.41 -11.92
CA ILE A 151 -7.92 -17.08 -10.68
C ILE A 151 -7.77 -15.59 -10.39
N TYR A 152 -6.55 -15.06 -10.48
CA TYR A 152 -6.28 -13.64 -10.28
C TYR A 152 -7.15 -12.77 -11.19
N LYS A 153 -7.17 -13.09 -12.49
CA LYS A 153 -7.96 -12.36 -13.49
C LYS A 153 -9.46 -12.47 -13.24
N ALA A 154 -9.95 -13.66 -12.89
CA ALA A 154 -11.36 -13.87 -12.58
C ALA A 154 -11.82 -13.03 -11.37
N TYR A 155 -10.95 -12.87 -10.37
CA TYR A 155 -11.26 -12.12 -9.15
C TYR A 155 -11.07 -10.60 -9.29
N THR A 156 -10.03 -10.16 -10.00
CA THR A 156 -9.62 -8.74 -10.07
C THR A 156 -10.00 -8.03 -11.36
N GLU A 157 -10.43 -8.77 -12.38
CA GLU A 157 -10.66 -8.34 -13.77
C GLU A 157 -9.38 -7.77 -14.45
N GLN A 158 -8.19 -8.05 -13.89
CA GLN A 158 -6.90 -7.58 -14.42
C GLN A 158 -5.92 -8.75 -14.61
N ASP A 159 -4.96 -8.56 -15.51
CA ASP A 159 -3.87 -9.53 -15.69
C ASP A 159 -2.85 -9.40 -14.54
N ALA A 160 -2.30 -10.55 -14.09
CA ALA A 160 -1.34 -10.60 -12.97
C ALA A 160 0.09 -10.18 -13.35
N GLY A 161 0.37 -9.92 -14.62
CA GLY A 161 1.73 -9.75 -15.14
C GLY A 161 2.55 -8.68 -14.44
N GLN A 162 1.98 -7.51 -14.16
CA GLN A 162 2.68 -6.43 -13.45
C GLN A 162 2.93 -6.80 -11.99
N MET A 163 1.94 -7.35 -11.30
CA MET A 163 2.10 -7.83 -9.92
C MET A 163 3.22 -8.85 -9.82
N LEU A 164 3.23 -9.88 -10.69
CA LEU A 164 4.26 -10.90 -10.71
C LEU A 164 5.66 -10.35 -11.03
N SER A 165 5.75 -9.37 -11.94
CA SER A 165 7.02 -8.70 -12.27
C SER A 165 7.57 -7.91 -11.10
N ASN A 166 6.74 -7.10 -10.43
CA ASN A 166 7.14 -6.29 -9.30
C ASN A 166 7.46 -7.15 -8.06
N LEU A 167 6.75 -8.26 -7.87
CA LEU A 167 7.03 -9.22 -6.80
C LEU A 167 8.39 -9.92 -7.00
N ARG A 168 8.71 -10.34 -8.24
CA ARG A 168 10.05 -10.85 -8.58
C ARG A 168 11.13 -9.81 -8.34
N ARG A 169 10.86 -8.56 -8.70
CA ARG A 169 11.80 -7.47 -8.47
C ARG A 169 12.12 -7.25 -6.99
N LEU A 170 11.12 -7.35 -6.08
CA LEU A 170 11.35 -7.34 -4.63
C LEU A 170 12.29 -8.48 -4.20
N ALA A 171 12.06 -9.69 -4.74
CA ALA A 171 12.89 -10.85 -4.44
C ALA A 171 14.32 -10.67 -4.97
N ASP A 172 14.50 -10.21 -6.21
CA ASP A 172 15.81 -9.98 -6.84
C ASP A 172 16.64 -8.92 -6.09
N LEU A 173 15.97 -7.95 -5.46
CA LEU A 173 16.60 -6.92 -4.64
C LEU A 173 16.92 -7.38 -3.20
N GLY A 174 16.53 -8.60 -2.81
CA GLY A 174 16.76 -9.11 -1.46
C GLY A 174 15.89 -8.42 -0.39
N LEU A 175 14.69 -7.94 -0.74
CA LEU A 175 13.84 -7.15 0.14
C LEU A 175 12.72 -7.97 0.81
N GLN A 176 12.77 -9.31 0.75
CA GLN A 176 11.70 -10.20 1.23
C GLN A 176 11.36 -9.99 2.71
N GLU A 177 12.36 -9.70 3.54
CA GLU A 177 12.18 -9.45 4.99
C GLU A 177 11.37 -8.18 5.29
N ARG A 178 11.24 -7.27 4.32
CA ARG A 178 10.41 -6.05 4.42
C ARG A 178 8.98 -6.27 3.94
N VAL A 179 8.62 -7.50 3.56
CA VAL A 179 7.36 -7.81 2.88
C VAL A 179 6.55 -8.83 3.66
N VAL A 180 5.34 -8.46 4.04
CA VAL A 180 4.29 -9.40 4.43
C VAL A 180 3.42 -9.66 3.22
N VAL A 181 3.31 -10.92 2.79
CA VAL A 181 2.42 -11.30 1.68
C VAL A 181 1.12 -11.83 2.23
N ARG A 182 0.03 -11.16 1.92
CA ARG A 182 -1.33 -11.60 2.26
C ARG A 182 -1.86 -12.55 1.20
N LEU A 183 -2.25 -13.76 1.62
CA LEU A 183 -2.81 -14.84 0.80
C LEU A 183 -4.23 -15.16 1.25
N PRO A 184 -5.24 -14.55 0.65
CA PRO A 184 -6.62 -14.79 1.02
C PRO A 184 -7.16 -16.09 0.43
N LEU A 185 -7.90 -16.87 1.25
CA LEU A 185 -8.87 -17.83 0.74
C LEU A 185 -10.15 -17.05 0.36
N ILE A 186 -10.41 -16.96 -0.94
CA ILE A 186 -11.50 -16.16 -1.51
C ILE A 186 -12.61 -17.11 -1.97
N GLU A 187 -13.71 -17.14 -1.24
CA GLU A 187 -14.86 -17.98 -1.54
C GLU A 187 -15.34 -17.79 -2.99
N GLN A 188 -15.66 -18.87 -3.68
CA GLN A 188 -16.07 -18.94 -5.10
C GLN A 188 -14.94 -18.70 -6.12
N TYR A 189 -13.75 -18.26 -5.74
CA TYR A 189 -12.65 -17.97 -6.66
C TYR A 189 -11.47 -18.92 -6.53
N ASN A 190 -11.01 -19.21 -5.30
CA ASN A 190 -9.93 -20.14 -5.06
C ASN A 190 -10.26 -21.14 -3.96
N THR A 191 -9.42 -22.16 -3.84
CA THR A 191 -9.50 -23.22 -2.84
C THR A 191 -8.29 -23.19 -1.91
N GLU A 192 -8.33 -23.93 -0.79
CA GLU A 192 -7.16 -24.09 0.09
C GLU A 192 -5.95 -24.66 -0.67
N ALA A 193 -6.18 -25.55 -1.65
CA ALA A 193 -5.10 -26.08 -2.48
C ALA A 193 -4.48 -25.01 -3.39
N ASP A 194 -5.25 -24.03 -3.87
CA ASP A 194 -4.71 -22.91 -4.67
C ASP A 194 -3.92 -21.95 -3.80
N VAL A 195 -4.41 -21.66 -2.59
CA VAL A 195 -3.67 -20.85 -1.59
C VAL A 195 -2.34 -21.54 -1.23
N GLU A 196 -2.33 -22.86 -1.03
CA GLU A 196 -1.10 -23.62 -0.75
C GLU A 196 -0.11 -23.54 -1.91
N LYS A 197 -0.54 -23.76 -3.15
CA LYS A 197 0.33 -23.61 -4.32
C LYS A 197 0.88 -22.19 -4.47
N SER A 198 0.08 -21.17 -4.15
CA SER A 198 0.52 -19.78 -4.14
C SER A 198 1.60 -19.56 -3.07
N ALA A 199 1.41 -20.12 -1.87
CA ALA A 199 2.38 -20.05 -0.78
C ALA A 199 3.69 -20.77 -1.13
N GLU A 200 3.65 -21.96 -1.72
CA GLU A 200 4.84 -22.69 -2.17
C GLU A 200 5.64 -21.85 -3.20
N ARG A 201 4.98 -21.25 -4.17
CA ARG A 201 5.64 -20.38 -5.16
C ARG A 201 6.28 -19.16 -4.53
N LEU A 202 5.62 -18.52 -3.57
CA LEU A 202 6.15 -17.36 -2.85
C LEU A 202 7.35 -17.73 -1.96
N THR A 203 7.25 -18.88 -1.26
CA THR A 203 8.36 -19.40 -0.46
C THR A 203 9.58 -19.73 -1.35
N ALA A 204 9.36 -20.30 -2.53
CA ALA A 204 10.44 -20.53 -3.50
C ALA A 204 11.09 -19.22 -4.01
N MET A 205 10.40 -18.08 -3.94
CA MET A 205 10.94 -16.74 -4.21
C MET A 205 11.61 -16.10 -2.97
N GLY A 206 11.62 -16.78 -1.82
CA GLY A 206 12.24 -16.32 -0.58
C GLY A 206 11.31 -15.52 0.34
N PHE A 207 10.02 -15.39 0.06
CA PHE A 207 9.08 -14.73 0.97
C PHE A 207 8.68 -15.70 2.09
N THR A 208 8.95 -15.32 3.34
CA THR A 208 8.70 -16.13 4.53
C THR A 208 7.54 -15.62 5.39
N HIS A 209 7.25 -14.33 5.30
CA HIS A 209 6.14 -13.71 6.04
C HIS A 209 4.84 -13.79 5.24
N LEU A 210 4.16 -14.94 5.34
CA LEU A 210 2.91 -15.21 4.63
C LEU A 210 1.73 -15.14 5.60
N ASP A 211 0.82 -14.19 5.39
CA ASP A 211 -0.43 -14.04 6.13
C ASP A 211 -1.57 -14.72 5.35
N ARG A 212 -2.02 -15.88 5.83
CA ARG A 212 -3.09 -16.68 5.22
C ARG A 212 -4.37 -16.48 6.03
N PHE A 213 -5.43 -16.09 5.36
CA PHE A 213 -6.71 -15.83 6.02
C PHE A 213 -7.90 -16.10 5.10
N LYS A 214 -9.08 -16.32 5.69
CA LYS A 214 -10.33 -16.37 4.94
C LYS A 214 -10.81 -14.95 4.64
N TYR A 215 -11.02 -14.63 3.36
CA TYR A 215 -11.48 -13.31 2.95
C TYR A 215 -12.95 -13.08 3.35
N LYS A 216 -13.26 -11.88 3.80
CA LYS A 216 -14.63 -11.48 4.09
C LYS A 216 -15.38 -11.22 2.80
N THR A 217 -16.48 -11.93 2.58
CA THR A 217 -17.33 -11.81 1.37
C THR A 217 -18.62 -11.04 1.65
N ASP A 218 -18.98 -10.85 2.94
CA ASP A 218 -20.17 -10.11 3.38
C ASP A 218 -19.89 -8.60 3.37
N VAL A 219 -19.54 -8.08 2.20
CA VAL A 219 -19.30 -6.64 2.01
C VAL A 219 -20.54 -6.06 1.32
N GLU A 220 -21.29 -5.21 2.02
CA GLU A 220 -22.34 -4.43 1.37
C GLU A 220 -21.71 -3.54 0.27
N LYS A 221 -22.14 -3.75 -0.97
CA LYS A 221 -21.68 -2.99 -2.14
C LYS A 221 -22.37 -1.63 -2.24
#